data_a3a15f6f53e7fc325774b0862f6fe805
#
_entry.id   a3a15f6f53e7fc325774b0862f6fe805
#
_cell.length_a   1.000
_cell.length_b   1.000
_cell.length_c   1.000
_cell.angle_alpha   90.00
_cell.angle_beta   90.00
_cell.angle_gamma   90.00
#
_symmetry.space_group_name_H-M   'P 1'
#
loop_
_entity.id
_entity.type
_entity.pdbx_description
1 polymer ?
#
loop_
_entity_poly.entity_id
_entity_poly.type
_entity_poly.pdbx_seq_one_letter_code
_entity_poly.pdbx_strand_id
1 'polypeptide(L)'
;MLYACVRFRASANPNPSKRTHNVAVEVLWTLIPCLILIVIAVPSFKILYKQDAIPKADLTIKAIGYQWYWGYEYPDENIIFESYMVEDKDLRPDQPRLLAVDNEVVVPVNKVVKVLITANDVLHAWALPSFGVKRDAVPGRINETWFKAEKVGTYYGQVSALNFAA
;
A
#
# COMPACT_ATOMS: atom_id res chain seq x y z
N MET A 1 -14.17 -4.12 -31.09
CA MET A 1 -13.93 -5.16 -32.13
C MET A 1 -15.17 -5.45 -32.95
N LEU A 2 -16.28 -6.01 -32.42
CA LEU A 2 -17.49 -6.39 -33.17
C LEU A 2 -18.04 -5.29 -34.07
N TYR A 3 -18.18 -4.07 -33.60
CA TYR A 3 -18.61 -2.90 -34.40
C TYR A 3 -17.76 -2.72 -35.65
N ALA A 4 -16.44 -2.78 -35.54
CA ALA A 4 -15.51 -2.60 -36.64
C ALA A 4 -15.65 -3.74 -37.68
N CYS A 5 -15.79 -4.99 -37.21
CA CYS A 5 -15.99 -6.14 -38.09
C CYS A 5 -17.30 -6.08 -38.88
N VAL A 6 -18.39 -5.61 -38.26
CA VAL A 6 -19.70 -5.49 -38.94
C VAL A 6 -19.73 -4.28 -39.86
N ARG A 7 -19.24 -3.11 -39.39
CA ARG A 7 -19.31 -1.82 -40.12
C ARG A 7 -18.39 -1.78 -41.32
N PHE A 8 -17.20 -2.36 -41.21
CA PHE A 8 -16.16 -2.31 -42.26
C PHE A 8 -15.91 -3.64 -42.96
N ARG A 9 -16.87 -4.56 -42.94
CA ARG A 9 -16.79 -5.82 -43.71
C ARG A 9 -16.68 -5.54 -45.21
N ALA A 10 -16.05 -6.43 -45.98
CA ALA A 10 -15.79 -6.25 -47.40
C ALA A 10 -17.07 -5.96 -48.24
N SER A 11 -18.22 -6.60 -47.89
CA SER A 11 -19.51 -6.35 -48.55
C SER A 11 -20.09 -4.95 -48.29
N ALA A 12 -19.78 -4.33 -47.17
CA ALA A 12 -20.24 -2.97 -46.79
C ALA A 12 -19.24 -1.88 -47.16
N ASN A 13 -18.00 -2.24 -47.49
CA ASN A 13 -16.92 -1.29 -47.81
C ASN A 13 -16.08 -1.83 -48.99
N PRO A 14 -16.62 -1.82 -50.21
CA PRO A 14 -15.95 -2.41 -51.40
C PRO A 14 -14.67 -1.66 -51.83
N ASN A 15 -14.56 -0.38 -51.47
CA ASN A 15 -13.39 0.46 -51.77
C ASN A 15 -12.75 0.99 -50.45
N PRO A 16 -12.04 0.15 -49.72
CA PRO A 16 -11.43 0.58 -48.43
C PRO A 16 -10.30 1.57 -48.68
N SER A 17 -10.16 2.50 -47.71
CA SER A 17 -9.03 3.44 -47.74
C SER A 17 -7.70 2.70 -47.65
N LYS A 18 -6.75 3.07 -48.49
CA LYS A 18 -5.37 2.53 -48.47
C LYS A 18 -4.45 3.31 -47.50
N ARG A 19 -5.00 4.26 -46.77
CA ARG A 19 -4.20 5.04 -45.79
C ARG A 19 -3.93 4.18 -44.58
N THR A 20 -2.68 3.80 -44.37
CA THR A 20 -2.25 2.86 -43.31
C THR A 20 -1.61 3.55 -42.11
N HIS A 21 -1.19 4.82 -42.24
CA HIS A 21 -0.49 5.53 -41.18
C HIS A 21 -0.79 7.05 -41.25
N ASN A 22 -0.55 7.71 -40.15
CA ASN A 22 -0.63 9.16 -40.02
C ASN A 22 0.43 9.66 -39.03
N VAL A 23 1.56 10.09 -39.52
CA VAL A 23 2.71 10.51 -38.74
C VAL A 23 2.35 11.56 -37.68
N ALA A 24 1.49 12.53 -38.02
CA ALA A 24 1.10 13.57 -37.08
C ALA A 24 0.37 12.98 -35.83
N VAL A 25 -0.55 12.04 -36.08
CA VAL A 25 -1.28 11.36 -34.99
C VAL A 25 -0.33 10.46 -34.21
N GLU A 26 0.60 9.77 -34.85
CA GLU A 26 1.60 8.92 -34.20
C GLU A 26 2.52 9.70 -33.27
N VAL A 27 2.99 10.85 -33.72
CA VAL A 27 3.78 11.77 -32.90
C VAL A 27 2.96 12.28 -31.71
N LEU A 28 1.70 12.68 -31.93
CA LEU A 28 0.85 13.18 -30.85
C LEU A 28 0.57 12.13 -29.79
N TRP A 29 0.20 10.88 -30.16
CA TRP A 29 -0.06 9.86 -29.15
C TRP A 29 1.19 9.37 -28.42
N THR A 30 2.39 9.64 -28.94
CA THR A 30 3.65 9.38 -28.24
C THR A 30 4.01 10.55 -27.33
N LEU A 31 3.96 11.78 -27.82
CA LEU A 31 4.40 12.97 -27.06
C LEU A 31 3.44 13.29 -25.90
N ILE A 32 2.13 13.20 -26.12
CA ILE A 32 1.15 13.56 -25.07
C ILE A 32 1.33 12.70 -23.82
N PRO A 33 1.36 11.34 -23.90
CA PRO A 33 1.62 10.51 -22.74
C PRO A 33 2.99 10.77 -22.08
N CYS A 34 4.04 10.99 -22.88
CA CYS A 34 5.35 11.34 -22.35
C CYS A 34 5.33 12.64 -21.53
N LEU A 35 4.68 13.68 -22.03
CA LEU A 35 4.55 14.95 -21.31
C LEU A 35 3.74 14.78 -20.00
N ILE A 36 2.65 14.00 -20.03
CA ILE A 36 1.87 13.69 -18.84
C ILE A 36 2.75 12.99 -17.78
N LEU A 37 3.54 12.00 -18.19
CA LEU A 37 4.44 11.29 -17.29
C LEU A 37 5.51 12.22 -16.69
N ILE A 38 6.08 13.13 -17.46
CA ILE A 38 7.05 14.11 -16.95
C ILE A 38 6.41 15.01 -15.89
N VAL A 39 5.20 15.50 -16.14
CA VAL A 39 4.46 16.35 -15.18
C VAL A 39 4.17 15.61 -13.89
N ILE A 40 3.84 14.32 -13.95
CA ILE A 40 3.58 13.47 -12.77
C ILE A 40 4.88 13.10 -12.06
N ALA A 41 5.97 12.88 -12.76
CA ALA A 41 7.24 12.43 -12.18
C ALA A 41 7.79 13.39 -11.12
N VAL A 42 7.74 14.69 -11.37
CA VAL A 42 8.30 15.69 -10.44
C VAL A 42 7.67 15.64 -9.05
N PRO A 43 6.33 15.72 -8.89
CA PRO A 43 5.70 15.57 -7.59
C PRO A 43 5.87 14.17 -6.99
N SER A 44 5.85 13.11 -7.82
CA SER A 44 6.05 11.72 -7.37
C SER A 44 7.41 11.52 -6.72
N PHE A 45 8.48 12.00 -7.32
CA PHE A 45 9.83 11.92 -6.72
C PHE A 45 9.93 12.72 -5.42
N LYS A 46 9.30 13.89 -5.32
CA LYS A 46 9.27 14.66 -4.07
C LYS A 46 8.61 13.87 -2.93
N ILE A 47 7.50 13.19 -3.22
CA ILE A 47 6.81 12.36 -2.23
C ILE A 47 7.65 11.15 -1.85
N LEU A 48 8.26 10.48 -2.83
CA LEU A 48 9.12 9.33 -2.60
C LEU A 48 10.28 9.65 -1.65
N TYR A 49 11.04 10.71 -1.93
CA TYR A 49 12.14 11.14 -1.06
C TYR A 49 11.65 11.60 0.33
N LYS A 50 10.46 12.19 0.41
CA LYS A 50 9.87 12.57 1.70
C LYS A 50 9.46 11.35 2.55
N GLN A 51 9.03 10.27 1.91
CA GLN A 51 8.70 9.02 2.61
C GLN A 51 9.95 8.30 3.13
N ASP A 52 11.06 8.37 2.40
CA ASP A 52 12.32 7.73 2.81
C ASP A 52 13.06 8.54 3.91
N ALA A 53 12.81 9.84 4.00
CA ALA A 53 13.37 10.69 5.05
C ALA A 53 12.51 10.56 6.33
N ILE A 54 12.98 9.77 7.29
CA ILE A 54 12.28 9.57 8.56
C ILE A 54 12.49 10.79 9.46
N PRO A 55 11.42 11.52 9.84
CA PRO A 55 11.52 12.63 10.80
C PRO A 55 11.92 12.12 12.18
N LYS A 56 12.24 13.03 13.11
CA LYS A 56 12.45 12.63 14.51
C LYS A 56 11.17 11.96 15.03
N ALA A 57 11.30 10.69 15.39
CA ALA A 57 10.19 9.92 15.92
C ALA A 57 9.85 10.32 17.35
N ASP A 58 8.57 10.36 17.66
CA ASP A 58 8.05 10.50 19.03
C ASP A 58 7.83 9.12 19.69
N LEU A 59 7.57 8.09 18.87
CA LEU A 59 7.36 6.70 19.27
C LEU A 59 8.04 5.77 18.26
N THR A 60 8.68 4.73 18.74
CA THR A 60 9.23 3.66 17.92
C THR A 60 8.49 2.36 18.19
N ILE A 61 8.08 1.66 17.14
CA ILE A 61 7.45 0.34 17.21
C ILE A 61 8.26 -0.61 16.34
N LYS A 62 8.46 -1.84 16.80
CA LYS A 62 9.03 -2.90 15.99
C LYS A 62 7.94 -3.92 15.66
N ALA A 63 7.76 -4.21 14.38
CA ALA A 63 6.84 -5.19 13.85
C ALA A 63 7.61 -6.40 13.31
N ILE A 64 7.29 -7.58 13.79
CA ILE A 64 7.95 -8.84 13.44
C ILE A 64 6.92 -9.78 12.84
N GLY A 65 7.12 -10.15 11.56
CA GLY A 65 6.24 -11.09 10.86
C GLY A 65 6.53 -12.53 11.22
N TYR A 66 5.47 -13.29 11.47
CA TYR A 66 5.47 -14.74 11.70
C TYR A 66 4.38 -15.41 10.86
N GLN A 67 4.49 -16.69 10.59
CA GLN A 67 3.41 -17.51 10.03
C GLN A 67 2.46 -17.96 11.17
N TRP A 68 1.31 -17.39 11.34
CA TRP A 68 0.52 -16.42 10.57
C TRP A 68 -0.04 -15.37 11.54
N TYR A 69 0.85 -14.62 12.16
CA TYR A 69 0.55 -13.54 13.11
C TYR A 69 1.66 -12.47 13.10
N TRP A 70 1.47 -11.38 13.83
CA TRP A 70 2.46 -10.34 14.01
C TRP A 70 2.85 -10.19 15.47
N GLY A 71 4.16 -10.10 15.72
CA GLY A 71 4.70 -9.65 16.99
C GLY A 71 4.97 -8.15 16.98
N TYR A 72 4.65 -7.48 18.06
CA TYR A 72 4.93 -6.06 18.25
C TYR A 72 5.75 -5.82 19.50
N GLU A 73 6.73 -4.95 19.36
CA GLU A 73 7.55 -4.47 20.47
C GLU A 73 7.52 -2.94 20.49
N TYR A 74 7.33 -2.36 21.67
CA TYR A 74 7.56 -0.95 21.97
C TYR A 74 8.86 -0.84 22.77
N PRO A 75 10.01 -0.63 22.11
CA PRO A 75 11.32 -0.74 22.77
C PRO A 75 11.50 0.24 23.93
N ASP A 76 10.96 1.45 23.80
CA ASP A 76 11.09 2.52 24.79
C ASP A 76 10.26 2.23 26.06
N GLU A 77 9.21 1.40 25.96
CA GLU A 77 8.26 1.09 27.03
C GLU A 77 8.36 -0.36 27.53
N ASN A 78 9.22 -1.17 26.92
CA ASN A 78 9.37 -2.60 27.21
C ASN A 78 8.07 -3.40 27.12
N ILE A 79 7.18 -3.04 26.20
CA ILE A 79 5.94 -3.74 25.92
C ILE A 79 6.15 -4.67 24.73
N ILE A 80 5.81 -5.95 24.88
CA ILE A 80 5.86 -6.97 23.83
C ILE A 80 4.55 -7.71 23.83
N PHE A 81 3.93 -7.88 22.67
CA PHE A 81 2.72 -8.67 22.49
C PHE A 81 2.61 -9.24 21.08
N GLU A 82 1.75 -10.22 20.94
CA GLU A 82 1.40 -10.84 19.68
C GLU A 82 -0.02 -10.44 19.27
N SER A 83 -0.26 -10.35 17.99
CA SER A 83 -1.51 -9.94 17.39
C SER A 83 -1.96 -11.01 16.39
N TYR A 84 -3.02 -11.72 16.74
CA TYR A 84 -3.63 -12.77 15.93
C TYR A 84 -4.93 -12.30 15.31
N MET A 85 -5.20 -12.77 14.10
CA MET A 85 -6.48 -12.52 13.45
C MET A 85 -7.61 -13.25 14.20
N VAL A 86 -8.71 -12.55 14.48
CA VAL A 86 -9.88 -13.12 15.12
C VAL A 86 -10.59 -14.08 14.16
N GLU A 87 -10.86 -15.31 14.61
CA GLU A 87 -11.60 -16.30 13.82
C GLU A 87 -13.08 -15.91 13.66
N ASP A 88 -13.70 -16.33 12.55
CA ASP A 88 -15.09 -15.98 12.22
C ASP A 88 -16.10 -16.32 13.36
N LYS A 89 -15.84 -17.36 14.14
CA LYS A 89 -16.69 -17.78 15.26
C LYS A 89 -16.64 -16.85 16.48
N ASP A 90 -15.51 -16.12 16.64
CA ASP A 90 -15.23 -15.24 17.78
C ASP A 90 -15.40 -13.76 17.44
N LEU A 91 -15.80 -13.46 16.18
CA LEU A 91 -15.95 -12.11 15.66
C LEU A 91 -17.14 -11.40 16.29
N ARG A 92 -16.94 -10.18 16.79
CA ARG A 92 -18.03 -9.34 17.27
C ARG A 92 -18.77 -8.68 16.10
N PRO A 93 -20.07 -8.29 16.25
CA PRO A 93 -20.87 -7.72 15.18
C PRO A 93 -20.31 -6.42 14.59
N ASP A 94 -19.50 -5.69 15.35
CA ASP A 94 -18.88 -4.41 14.97
C ASP A 94 -17.48 -4.58 14.36
N GLN A 95 -16.94 -5.80 14.36
CA GLN A 95 -15.60 -6.08 13.85
C GLN A 95 -15.63 -6.55 12.39
N PRO A 96 -14.76 -5.99 11.52
CA PRO A 96 -14.69 -6.42 10.13
C PRO A 96 -14.03 -7.79 10.02
N ARG A 97 -14.68 -8.65 9.28
CA ARG A 97 -14.17 -10.00 8.95
C ARG A 97 -12.81 -9.91 8.26
N LEU A 98 -11.87 -10.79 8.63
CA LEU A 98 -10.50 -10.90 8.10
C LEU A 98 -9.58 -9.70 8.40
N LEU A 99 -10.05 -8.72 9.17
CA LEU A 99 -9.24 -7.55 9.54
C LEU A 99 -9.14 -7.37 11.06
N ALA A 100 -10.08 -7.94 11.83
CA ALA A 100 -10.07 -7.84 13.27
C ALA A 100 -8.96 -8.69 13.88
N VAL A 101 -8.31 -8.17 14.92
CA VAL A 101 -7.28 -8.85 15.71
C VAL A 101 -7.64 -8.85 17.19
N ASP A 102 -7.02 -9.75 17.95
CA ASP A 102 -7.18 -9.86 19.41
C ASP A 102 -6.48 -8.70 20.14
N ASN A 103 -5.27 -8.34 19.72
CA ASN A 103 -4.48 -7.26 20.31
C ASN A 103 -4.14 -6.20 19.25
N GLU A 104 -4.66 -5.00 19.45
CA GLU A 104 -4.44 -3.88 18.54
C GLU A 104 -3.17 -3.11 18.90
N VAL A 105 -2.48 -2.59 17.87
CA VAL A 105 -1.37 -1.66 18.05
C VAL A 105 -1.93 -0.28 18.35
N VAL A 106 -1.59 0.31 19.49
CA VAL A 106 -2.07 1.63 19.93
C VAL A 106 -0.98 2.68 19.71
N VAL A 107 -1.33 3.77 19.05
CA VAL A 107 -0.40 4.88 18.78
C VAL A 107 -1.02 6.23 19.15
N PRO A 108 -0.21 7.20 19.60
CA PRO A 108 -0.71 8.53 19.94
C PRO A 108 -1.03 9.34 18.66
N VAL A 109 -2.16 10.05 18.70
CA VAL A 109 -2.55 10.96 17.62
C VAL A 109 -1.60 12.17 17.53
N ASN A 110 -1.39 12.68 16.32
CA ASN A 110 -0.51 13.81 16.01
C ASN A 110 0.98 13.62 16.35
N LYS A 111 1.41 12.38 16.59
CA LYS A 111 2.82 12.02 16.83
C LYS A 111 3.40 11.28 15.65
N VAL A 112 4.70 11.43 15.45
CA VAL A 112 5.45 10.69 14.43
C VAL A 112 5.80 9.32 14.98
N VAL A 113 5.27 8.28 14.35
CA VAL A 113 5.53 6.89 14.71
C VAL A 113 6.51 6.29 13.69
N LYS A 114 7.66 5.86 14.17
CA LYS A 114 8.64 5.09 13.40
C LYS A 114 8.33 3.60 13.56
N VAL A 115 8.31 2.87 12.47
CA VAL A 115 8.10 1.41 12.49
C VAL A 115 9.33 0.71 11.93
N LEU A 116 9.93 -0.13 12.75
CA LEU A 116 10.98 -1.06 12.39
C LEU A 116 10.33 -2.39 11.99
N ILE A 117 10.61 -2.88 10.79
CA ILE A 117 9.89 -4.02 10.21
C ILE A 117 10.87 -5.12 9.86
N THR A 118 10.63 -6.31 10.38
CA THR A 118 11.41 -7.52 10.08
C THR A 118 10.50 -8.74 10.09
N ALA A 119 11.05 -9.90 9.77
CA ALA A 119 10.37 -11.19 9.88
C ALA A 119 11.28 -12.20 10.57
N ASN A 120 10.67 -13.22 11.18
CA ASN A 120 11.40 -14.27 11.88
C ASN A 120 11.56 -15.55 11.04
N ASP A 121 10.65 -15.79 10.12
CA ASP A 121 10.56 -17.06 9.36
C ASP A 121 10.69 -16.84 7.84
N VAL A 122 9.64 -16.35 7.19
CA VAL A 122 9.59 -16.12 5.73
C VAL A 122 9.40 -14.65 5.41
N LEU A 123 9.35 -14.31 4.13
CA LEU A 123 9.03 -12.96 3.68
C LEU A 123 7.57 -12.63 3.96
N HIS A 124 7.34 -11.51 4.63
CA HIS A 124 6.03 -10.91 4.86
C HIS A 124 6.00 -9.48 4.31
N ALA A 125 4.83 -8.85 4.29
CA ALA A 125 4.69 -7.43 3.98
C ALA A 125 3.80 -6.77 5.04
N TRP A 126 4.29 -5.71 5.65
CA TRP A 126 3.53 -4.88 6.57
C TRP A 126 2.91 -3.70 5.81
N ALA A 127 1.60 -3.58 5.84
CA ALA A 127 0.90 -2.55 5.08
C ALA A 127 -0.20 -1.88 5.91
N LEU A 128 -0.23 -0.55 5.83
CA LEU A 128 -1.27 0.30 6.42
C LEU A 128 -1.81 1.24 5.33
N PRO A 129 -2.80 0.77 4.54
CA PRO A 129 -3.28 1.47 3.34
C PRO A 129 -3.81 2.88 3.62
N SER A 130 -4.47 3.09 4.77
CA SER A 130 -5.00 4.39 5.16
C SER A 130 -3.94 5.49 5.30
N PHE A 131 -2.68 5.10 5.49
CA PHE A 131 -1.52 6.01 5.56
C PHE A 131 -0.62 5.91 4.33
N GLY A 132 -0.99 5.09 3.33
CA GLY A 132 -0.20 4.89 2.12
C GLY A 132 1.14 4.18 2.36
N VAL A 133 1.25 3.43 3.46
CA VAL A 133 2.49 2.76 3.86
C VAL A 133 2.43 1.28 3.53
N LYS A 134 3.48 0.78 2.90
CA LYS A 134 3.74 -0.65 2.72
C LYS A 134 5.25 -0.89 2.71
N ARG A 135 5.71 -1.85 3.53
CA ARG A 135 7.13 -2.26 3.59
C ARG A 135 7.23 -3.77 3.76
N ASP A 136 8.20 -4.36 3.09
CA ASP A 136 8.48 -5.78 3.21
C ASP A 136 9.17 -6.09 4.54
N ALA A 137 8.75 -7.17 5.17
CA ALA A 137 9.36 -7.76 6.34
C ALA A 137 10.25 -8.92 5.89
N VAL A 138 11.56 -8.73 5.97
CA VAL A 138 12.57 -9.67 5.46
C VAL A 138 13.34 -10.26 6.64
N PRO A 139 13.46 -11.59 6.74
CA PRO A 139 14.29 -12.23 7.78
C PRO A 139 15.74 -11.74 7.72
N GLY A 140 16.30 -11.40 8.88
CA GLY A 140 17.68 -10.93 8.99
C GLY A 140 17.91 -9.48 8.54
N ARG A 141 16.88 -8.75 8.12
CA ARG A 141 16.94 -7.34 7.72
C ARG A 141 15.88 -6.54 8.45
N ILE A 142 16.22 -5.33 8.90
CA ILE A 142 15.27 -4.37 9.46
C ILE A 142 15.01 -3.30 8.41
N ASN A 143 13.79 -3.21 7.93
CA ASN A 143 13.29 -2.12 7.11
C ASN A 143 12.64 -1.07 8.00
N GLU A 144 12.67 0.18 7.57
CA GLU A 144 12.12 1.28 8.33
C GLU A 144 11.06 2.03 7.54
N THR A 145 10.06 2.51 8.23
CA THR A 145 9.05 3.44 7.71
C THR A 145 8.53 4.33 8.82
N TRP A 146 7.69 5.28 8.49
CA TRP A 146 7.04 6.14 9.46
C TRP A 146 5.64 6.54 8.98
N PHE A 147 4.80 6.89 9.93
CA PHE A 147 3.51 7.50 9.68
C PHE A 147 3.11 8.43 10.83
N LYS A 148 2.06 9.22 10.61
CA LYS A 148 1.47 10.09 11.61
C LYS A 148 -0.05 10.02 11.50
N ALA A 149 -0.72 9.58 12.57
CA ALA A 149 -2.17 9.59 12.66
C ALA A 149 -2.65 11.00 13.04
N GLU A 150 -3.43 11.64 12.18
CA GLU A 150 -3.95 13.00 12.43
C GLU A 150 -5.34 12.99 13.08
N LYS A 151 -6.02 11.86 13.07
CA LYS A 151 -7.36 11.68 13.63
C LYS A 151 -7.41 10.44 14.51
N VAL A 152 -8.19 10.53 15.59
CA VAL A 152 -8.52 9.38 16.44
C VAL A 152 -9.41 8.42 15.65
N GLY A 153 -9.13 7.13 15.73
CA GLY A 153 -9.92 6.10 15.05
C GLY A 153 -9.19 4.78 14.94
N THR A 154 -9.88 3.76 14.45
CA THR A 154 -9.30 2.45 14.16
C THR A 154 -8.94 2.38 12.67
N TYR A 155 -7.72 1.98 12.38
CA TYR A 155 -7.18 1.83 11.03
C TYR A 155 -6.79 0.38 10.80
N TYR A 156 -7.12 -0.16 9.64
CA TYR A 156 -6.90 -1.58 9.34
C TYR A 156 -5.69 -1.76 8.41
N GLY A 157 -4.82 -2.68 8.79
CA GLY A 157 -3.75 -3.17 7.92
C GLY A 157 -4.24 -4.25 6.97
N GLN A 158 -3.49 -4.50 5.91
CA GLN A 158 -3.71 -5.61 4.98
C GLN A 158 -2.47 -6.51 4.93
N VAL A 159 -2.71 -7.79 4.60
CA VAL A 159 -1.76 -8.90 4.62
C VAL A 159 -1.44 -9.36 6.04
N SER A 160 -2.26 -10.29 6.54
CA SER A 160 -2.32 -10.85 7.90
C SER A 160 -2.67 -9.79 8.94
N ALA A 161 -3.96 -9.53 9.09
CA ALA A 161 -4.63 -8.82 10.18
C ALA A 161 -3.78 -7.84 10.99
N LEU A 162 -3.84 -6.58 10.63
CA LEU A 162 -3.23 -5.47 11.35
C LEU A 162 -4.31 -4.46 11.70
N ASN A 163 -4.60 -4.29 12.99
CA ASN A 163 -5.45 -3.21 13.46
C ASN A 163 -4.63 -2.20 14.23
N PHE A 164 -4.82 -0.92 13.92
CA PHE A 164 -4.26 0.20 14.65
C PHE A 164 -5.39 1.02 15.26
N ALA A 165 -5.34 1.22 16.56
CA ALA A 165 -6.10 2.25 17.26
C ALA A 165 -5.21 3.49 17.46
N ALA A 166 -5.70 4.66 17.07
CA ALA A 166 -5.02 5.95 17.27
C ALA A 166 -5.89 6.92 18.08
#